data_23aa5283c42bc08b817500d6797b653c
#
_entry.id   23aa5283c42bc08b817500d6797b653c
#
_cell.length_a   1.000
_cell.length_b   1.000
_cell.length_c   1.000
_cell.angle_alpha   90.00
_cell.angle_beta   90.00
_cell.angle_gamma   90.00
#
_symmetry.space_group_name_H-M   'P 1'
#
loop_
_entity.id
_entity.type
_entity.pdbx_description
1 polymer ?
#
loop_
_entity_poly.entity_id
_entity_poly.type
_entity_poly.pdbx_seq_one_letter_code
_entity_poly.pdbx_strand_id
1 'polypeptide(L)'
;TMAAGCCHSFSADGRCISLLKVLMTNRCIYDCQYCVNRRSNDLPRTAFTPRELAELTIGFYRRNYIEGLFLSSAVWGSPDHTTEAMVQALRLLRQEYGFHGYIHAKAIPGADPALTRQLGLLADRLSVNIELPSEDSLTRLCPDKRKGAILAPMAQIRDGIQVSKGELVKYRHAPRFAPAGQSTQMIIGATPESDRHILTLTQALYDKYKLKRVFYSAYMPVSDSALLPARQDFKPPLLREHRLYQADWLLRFYHFRAEELLDENQPNFNPLVDPKCSWALGHMEFFPVEVNRADYEALLRVPGIGVVSARRILTARRCGPLTFEGLKKLGVVLKRAQYFLTCSGKMLEGLRVSPDGVLRHLVAQERPMLAQGAPEQLSLFEQTG
;
A
#
# COMPACT_ATOMS: atom_id res chain seq x y z
N THR A 1 -20.07 3.93 17.79
CA THR A 1 -20.52 4.43 16.46
C THR A 1 -19.32 5.01 15.75
N MET A 2 -18.72 4.24 14.85
CA MET A 2 -17.66 4.77 14.01
C MET A 2 -18.27 5.74 13.00
N ALA A 3 -17.65 6.93 12.85
CA ALA A 3 -18.12 7.92 11.91
C ALA A 3 -17.96 7.40 10.48
N ALA A 4 -19.07 7.01 9.85
CA ALA A 4 -19.07 6.58 8.45
C ALA A 4 -18.49 7.69 7.57
N GLY A 5 -17.61 7.32 6.64
CA GLY A 5 -17.05 8.25 5.67
C GLY A 5 -15.70 8.92 6.03
N CYS A 6 -15.15 8.69 7.21
CA CYS A 6 -13.81 9.17 7.56
C CYS A 6 -12.77 8.04 7.48
N CYS A 7 -11.59 8.33 6.95
CA CYS A 7 -10.45 7.43 6.96
C CYS A 7 -9.19 8.16 7.44
N HIS A 8 -8.18 7.40 7.85
CA HIS A 8 -6.91 7.95 8.28
C HIS A 8 -5.83 7.68 7.25
N SER A 9 -4.94 8.65 7.04
CA SER A 9 -3.75 8.52 6.20
C SER A 9 -2.56 9.13 6.94
N PHE A 10 -1.34 8.76 6.50
CA PHE A 10 -0.13 9.37 7.05
C PHE A 10 0.44 10.37 6.05
N SER A 11 0.70 11.58 6.51
CA SER A 11 1.41 12.61 5.75
C SER A 11 2.90 12.25 5.61
N ALA A 12 3.63 12.99 4.80
CA ALA A 12 5.05 12.76 4.55
C ALA A 12 5.93 12.91 5.82
N ASP A 13 5.46 13.69 6.80
CA ASP A 13 6.10 13.92 8.10
C ASP A 13 5.67 12.89 9.18
N GLY A 14 4.89 11.87 8.80
CA GLY A 14 4.47 10.78 9.70
C GLY A 14 3.25 11.11 10.57
N ARG A 15 2.63 12.31 10.45
CA ARG A 15 1.39 12.62 11.17
C ARG A 15 0.22 11.84 10.58
N CYS A 16 -0.65 11.35 11.47
CA CYS A 16 -1.93 10.79 11.08
C CYS A 16 -2.89 11.94 10.73
N ILE A 17 -3.45 11.90 9.52
CA ILE A 17 -4.43 12.89 9.03
C ILE A 17 -5.77 12.20 8.80
N SER A 18 -6.83 12.83 9.28
CA SER A 18 -8.21 12.39 9.06
C SER A 18 -8.74 12.91 7.73
N LEU A 19 -9.25 12.02 6.89
CA LEU A 19 -9.76 12.35 5.57
C LEU A 19 -11.25 12.03 5.47
N LEU A 20 -12.02 12.94 4.90
CA LEU A 20 -13.35 12.62 4.41
C LEU A 20 -13.20 11.74 3.16
N LYS A 21 -13.67 10.51 3.23
CA LYS A 21 -13.67 9.59 2.08
C LYS A 21 -15.02 9.64 1.40
N VAL A 22 -15.05 10.17 0.18
CA VAL A 22 -16.28 10.35 -0.59
C VAL A 22 -16.18 9.67 -1.95
N LEU A 23 -17.29 9.02 -2.30
CA LEU A 23 -17.56 8.58 -3.66
C LEU A 23 -18.46 9.62 -4.31
N MET A 24 -17.97 10.32 -5.33
CA MET A 24 -18.73 11.39 -5.99
C MET A 24 -20.04 10.88 -6.58
N THR A 25 -20.00 9.68 -7.18
CA THR A 25 -21.21 8.99 -7.64
C THR A 25 -20.99 7.48 -7.60
N ASN A 26 -22.08 6.74 -7.37
CA ASN A 26 -22.11 5.28 -7.53
C ASN A 26 -22.75 4.85 -8.87
N ARG A 27 -23.10 5.80 -9.75
CA ARG A 27 -23.52 5.52 -11.12
C ARG A 27 -22.30 5.09 -11.92
N CYS A 28 -22.31 3.87 -12.49
CA CYS A 28 -21.18 3.34 -13.23
C CYS A 28 -21.62 2.78 -14.59
N ILE A 29 -20.84 3.08 -15.64
CA ILE A 29 -21.03 2.50 -16.96
C ILE A 29 -20.32 1.14 -17.11
N TYR A 30 -19.41 0.80 -16.18
CA TYR A 30 -18.63 -0.44 -16.20
C TYR A 30 -19.30 -1.55 -15.41
N ASP A 31 -19.00 -2.80 -15.80
CA ASP A 31 -19.51 -4.00 -15.14
C ASP A 31 -18.42 -4.87 -14.51
N CYS A 32 -17.53 -4.24 -13.73
CA CYS A 32 -16.46 -4.95 -13.02
C CYS A 32 -17.04 -5.93 -12.00
N GLN A 33 -16.78 -7.23 -12.16
CA GLN A 33 -17.41 -8.31 -11.41
C GLN A 33 -17.21 -8.24 -9.90
N TYR A 34 -16.10 -7.71 -9.43
CA TYR A 34 -15.78 -7.52 -8.00
C TYR A 34 -16.37 -6.25 -7.39
N CYS A 35 -17.05 -5.39 -8.16
CA CYS A 35 -17.44 -4.07 -7.69
C CYS A 35 -18.93 -4.03 -7.32
N VAL A 36 -19.24 -3.55 -6.11
CA VAL A 36 -20.61 -3.34 -5.68
C VAL A 36 -21.38 -2.37 -6.59
N ASN A 37 -20.67 -1.36 -7.13
CA ASN A 37 -21.26 -0.31 -7.99
C ASN A 37 -21.29 -0.68 -9.49
N ARG A 38 -21.04 -1.95 -9.85
CA ARG A 38 -21.10 -2.37 -11.25
C ARG A 38 -22.49 -2.07 -11.85
N ARG A 39 -22.52 -1.83 -13.17
CA ARG A 39 -23.72 -1.44 -13.89
C ARG A 39 -24.91 -2.39 -13.66
N SER A 40 -24.64 -3.69 -13.67
CA SER A 40 -25.66 -4.75 -13.56
C SER A 40 -26.23 -4.95 -12.14
N ASN A 41 -25.64 -4.36 -11.10
CA ASN A 41 -26.19 -4.45 -9.75
C ASN A 41 -27.36 -3.49 -9.58
N ASP A 42 -28.46 -4.02 -9.04
CA ASP A 42 -29.65 -3.23 -8.68
C ASP A 42 -29.41 -2.54 -7.33
N LEU A 43 -29.01 -1.27 -7.41
CA LEU A 43 -28.71 -0.42 -6.27
C LEU A 43 -29.31 0.97 -6.48
N PRO A 44 -29.73 1.66 -5.43
CA PRO A 44 -30.03 3.08 -5.51
C PRO A 44 -28.82 3.86 -6.04
N ARG A 45 -29.01 4.64 -7.10
CA ARG A 45 -27.94 5.39 -7.77
C ARG A 45 -28.07 6.87 -7.51
N THR A 46 -26.99 7.47 -7.00
CA THR A 46 -26.95 8.90 -6.69
C THR A 46 -25.63 9.52 -7.15
N ALA A 47 -25.57 10.85 -7.18
CA ALA A 47 -24.36 11.61 -7.46
C ALA A 47 -24.39 12.92 -6.69
N PHE A 48 -23.26 13.34 -6.19
CA PHE A 48 -23.05 14.71 -5.73
C PHE A 48 -22.82 15.62 -6.94
N THR A 49 -23.39 16.80 -6.92
CA THR A 49 -22.89 17.88 -7.76
C THR A 49 -21.53 18.34 -7.24
N PRO A 50 -20.68 18.95 -8.09
CA PRO A 50 -19.38 19.49 -7.65
C PRO A 50 -19.52 20.46 -6.46
N ARG A 51 -20.58 21.27 -6.43
CA ARG A 51 -20.84 22.25 -5.36
C ARG A 51 -21.24 21.59 -4.06
N GLU A 52 -22.18 20.63 -4.08
CA GLU A 52 -22.56 19.87 -2.88
C GLU A 52 -21.38 19.15 -2.25
N LEU A 53 -20.51 18.53 -3.08
CA LEU A 53 -19.30 17.87 -2.58
C LEU A 53 -18.33 18.86 -1.94
N ALA A 54 -18.13 20.03 -2.56
CA ALA A 54 -17.26 21.07 -2.03
C ALA A 54 -17.80 21.66 -0.72
N GLU A 55 -19.09 21.94 -0.65
CA GLU A 55 -19.77 22.45 0.56
C GLU A 55 -19.73 21.44 1.72
N LEU A 56 -19.98 20.19 1.42
CA LEU A 56 -19.86 19.10 2.41
C LEU A 56 -18.42 19.04 2.97
N THR A 57 -17.44 19.04 2.09
CA THR A 57 -16.02 18.93 2.48
C THR A 57 -15.58 20.12 3.32
N ILE A 58 -15.89 21.36 2.89
CA ILE A 58 -15.49 22.55 3.62
C ILE A 58 -16.24 22.68 4.96
N GLY A 59 -17.49 22.22 5.03
CA GLY A 59 -18.27 22.17 6.26
C GLY A 59 -17.63 21.29 7.33
N PHE A 60 -17.16 20.08 6.95
CA PHE A 60 -16.43 19.20 7.85
C PHE A 60 -15.04 19.76 8.25
N TYR A 61 -14.35 20.36 7.28
CA TYR A 61 -13.02 20.94 7.51
C TYR A 61 -13.07 22.13 8.50
N ARG A 62 -14.01 23.06 8.33
CA ARG A 62 -14.17 24.21 9.22
C ARG A 62 -14.55 23.81 10.64
N ARG A 63 -15.20 22.67 10.83
CA ARG A 63 -15.53 22.09 12.14
C ARG A 63 -14.41 21.24 12.72
N ASN A 64 -13.23 21.18 12.08
CA ASN A 64 -12.09 20.34 12.46
C ASN A 64 -12.40 18.83 12.58
N TYR A 65 -13.38 18.32 11.83
CA TYR A 65 -13.65 16.89 11.79
C TYR A 65 -12.72 16.14 10.86
N ILE A 66 -12.18 16.83 9.85
CA ILE A 66 -11.25 16.31 8.86
C ILE A 66 -10.11 17.31 8.59
N GLU A 67 -8.97 16.77 8.17
CA GLU A 67 -7.82 17.53 7.69
C GLU A 67 -7.65 17.44 6.17
N GLY A 68 -8.44 16.60 5.50
CA GLY A 68 -8.37 16.44 4.06
C GLY A 68 -9.54 15.68 3.45
N LEU A 69 -9.45 15.52 2.14
CA LEU A 69 -10.42 14.83 1.29
C LEU A 69 -9.77 13.65 0.58
N PHE A 70 -10.42 12.48 0.59
CA PHE A 70 -10.14 11.39 -0.31
C PHE A 70 -11.30 11.25 -1.29
N LEU A 71 -11.10 11.71 -2.52
CA LEU A 71 -12.13 11.73 -3.56
C LEU A 71 -11.96 10.55 -4.52
N SER A 72 -13.01 9.77 -4.65
CA SER A 72 -13.15 8.71 -5.66
C SER A 72 -14.48 8.86 -6.41
N SER A 73 -14.64 8.14 -7.51
CA SER A 73 -15.90 8.10 -8.27
C SER A 73 -16.06 6.76 -8.97
N ALA A 74 -17.29 6.31 -9.15
CA ALA A 74 -17.64 5.43 -10.25
C ALA A 74 -17.56 6.21 -11.57
N VAL A 75 -17.61 5.53 -12.71
CA VAL A 75 -17.51 6.19 -14.03
C VAL A 75 -18.91 6.44 -14.57
N TRP A 76 -19.32 7.71 -14.53
CA TRP A 76 -20.67 8.13 -14.95
C TRP A 76 -20.62 8.81 -16.31
N GLY A 77 -21.39 8.31 -17.26
CA GLY A 77 -21.44 8.80 -18.64
C GLY A 77 -20.17 8.45 -19.42
N SER A 78 -19.06 9.10 -19.08
CA SER A 78 -17.73 8.83 -19.64
C SER A 78 -16.63 9.06 -18.60
N PRO A 79 -15.39 8.56 -18.84
CA PRO A 79 -14.23 8.92 -18.04
C PRO A 79 -13.99 10.42 -17.96
N ASP A 80 -14.16 11.14 -19.08
CA ASP A 80 -13.96 12.59 -19.16
C ASP A 80 -15.00 13.34 -18.35
N HIS A 81 -16.29 13.06 -18.58
CA HIS A 81 -17.38 13.68 -17.82
C HIS A 81 -17.20 13.52 -16.30
N THR A 82 -16.82 12.31 -15.88
CA THR A 82 -16.56 12.04 -14.45
C THR A 82 -15.37 12.85 -13.94
N THR A 83 -14.29 12.89 -14.70
CA THR A 83 -13.07 13.63 -14.31
C THR A 83 -13.30 15.14 -14.31
N GLU A 84 -14.05 15.68 -15.26
CA GLU A 84 -14.45 17.10 -15.30
C GLU A 84 -15.22 17.49 -14.04
N ALA A 85 -16.20 16.69 -13.64
CA ALA A 85 -16.95 16.92 -12.41
C ALA A 85 -16.06 16.88 -11.16
N MET A 86 -15.11 15.94 -11.09
CA MET A 86 -14.11 15.87 -10.01
C MET A 86 -13.20 17.10 -10.00
N VAL A 87 -12.68 17.52 -11.16
CA VAL A 87 -11.86 18.73 -11.30
C VAL A 87 -12.63 19.97 -10.87
N GLN A 88 -13.89 20.10 -11.26
CA GLN A 88 -14.73 21.21 -10.86
C GLN A 88 -14.94 21.27 -9.34
N ALA A 89 -15.20 20.13 -8.68
CA ALA A 89 -15.30 20.07 -7.22
C ALA A 89 -14.00 20.50 -6.53
N LEU A 90 -12.84 20.05 -7.02
CA LEU A 90 -11.54 20.44 -6.47
C LEU A 90 -11.19 21.90 -6.74
N ARG A 91 -11.59 22.47 -7.88
CA ARG A 91 -11.45 23.91 -8.17
C ARG A 91 -12.28 24.75 -7.20
N LEU A 92 -13.53 24.39 -6.96
CA LEU A 92 -14.37 25.06 -5.97
C LEU A 92 -13.69 25.04 -4.61
N LEU A 93 -13.20 23.89 -4.16
CA LEU A 93 -12.49 23.78 -2.89
C LEU A 93 -11.25 24.66 -2.82
N ARG A 94 -10.36 24.61 -3.81
CA ARG A 94 -9.07 25.33 -3.78
C ARG A 94 -9.24 26.83 -4.02
N GLN A 95 -10.08 27.23 -4.97
CA GLN A 95 -10.16 28.61 -5.47
C GLN A 95 -11.29 29.40 -4.83
N GLU A 96 -12.47 28.82 -4.63
CA GLU A 96 -13.63 29.51 -4.07
C GLU A 96 -13.65 29.43 -2.52
N TYR A 97 -13.43 28.23 -1.97
CA TYR A 97 -13.52 28.02 -0.50
C TYR A 97 -12.19 28.15 0.24
N GLY A 98 -11.05 28.32 -0.46
CA GLY A 98 -9.72 28.43 0.15
C GLY A 98 -9.31 27.21 0.96
N PHE A 99 -9.69 26.00 0.52
CA PHE A 99 -9.37 24.76 1.21
C PHE A 99 -7.87 24.44 1.11
N HIS A 100 -7.16 24.47 2.21
CA HIS A 100 -5.73 24.18 2.32
C HIS A 100 -5.43 22.76 2.84
N GLY A 101 -6.47 21.97 3.12
CA GLY A 101 -6.33 20.57 3.56
C GLY A 101 -5.78 19.66 2.47
N TYR A 102 -5.37 18.48 2.90
CA TYR A 102 -4.82 17.45 2.00
C TYR A 102 -5.90 16.90 1.05
N ILE A 103 -5.57 16.74 -0.23
CA ILE A 103 -6.46 16.13 -1.22
C ILE A 103 -5.78 14.91 -1.86
N HIS A 104 -6.41 13.75 -1.71
CA HIS A 104 -6.10 12.56 -2.48
C HIS A 104 -7.23 12.29 -3.46
N ALA A 105 -6.96 12.29 -4.76
CA ALA A 105 -7.95 11.99 -5.78
C ALA A 105 -7.60 10.72 -6.55
N LYS A 106 -8.62 9.90 -6.84
CA LYS A 106 -8.48 8.76 -7.75
C LYS A 106 -8.70 9.23 -9.18
N ALA A 107 -7.67 9.23 -10.00
CA ALA A 107 -7.78 9.50 -11.43
C ALA A 107 -8.54 8.36 -12.12
N ILE A 108 -9.39 8.73 -13.05
CA ILE A 108 -10.24 7.80 -13.79
C ILE A 108 -9.46 7.28 -15.01
N PRO A 109 -9.26 5.95 -15.13
CA PRO A 109 -8.63 5.36 -16.30
C PRO A 109 -9.38 5.69 -17.60
N GLY A 110 -8.64 6.10 -18.62
CA GLY A 110 -9.20 6.43 -19.92
C GLY A 110 -9.70 7.86 -20.06
N ALA A 111 -9.56 8.70 -19.03
CA ALA A 111 -9.85 10.13 -19.13
C ALA A 111 -8.79 10.88 -19.96
N ASP A 112 -9.20 11.99 -20.55
CA ASP A 112 -8.32 12.87 -21.30
C ASP A 112 -7.09 13.29 -20.49
N PRO A 113 -5.88 13.24 -21.06
CA PRO A 113 -4.65 13.63 -20.37
C PRO A 113 -4.67 15.05 -19.80
N ALA A 114 -5.35 16.00 -20.46
CA ALA A 114 -5.46 17.38 -19.97
C ALA A 114 -6.29 17.44 -18.67
N LEU A 115 -7.33 16.63 -18.55
CA LEU A 115 -8.14 16.52 -17.33
C LEU A 115 -7.35 15.87 -16.19
N THR A 116 -6.61 14.80 -16.48
CA THR A 116 -5.70 14.17 -15.52
C THR A 116 -4.63 15.14 -15.02
N ARG A 117 -4.10 16.00 -15.91
CA ARG A 117 -3.16 17.07 -15.54
C ARG A 117 -3.81 18.11 -14.62
N GLN A 118 -5.02 18.55 -14.92
CA GLN A 118 -5.75 19.49 -14.06
C GLN A 118 -5.99 18.91 -12.66
N LEU A 119 -6.38 17.64 -12.60
CA LEU A 119 -6.56 16.93 -11.33
C LEU A 119 -5.27 16.91 -10.50
N GLY A 120 -4.10 16.67 -11.16
CA GLY A 120 -2.79 16.65 -10.50
C GLY A 120 -2.32 18.00 -9.98
N LEU A 121 -2.75 19.11 -10.59
CA LEU A 121 -2.44 20.46 -10.11
C LEU A 121 -3.30 20.86 -8.90
N LEU A 122 -4.45 20.21 -8.69
CA LEU A 122 -5.37 20.51 -7.59
C LEU A 122 -5.23 19.55 -6.41
N ALA A 123 -4.72 18.34 -6.64
CA ALA A 123 -4.58 17.30 -5.62
C ALA A 123 -3.13 17.19 -5.11
N ASP A 124 -2.98 16.82 -3.83
CA ASP A 124 -1.68 16.52 -3.24
C ASP A 124 -1.18 15.13 -3.63
N ARG A 125 -2.08 14.16 -3.78
CA ARG A 125 -1.79 12.81 -4.25
C ARG A 125 -2.79 12.37 -5.29
N LEU A 126 -2.30 11.66 -6.30
CA LEU A 126 -3.12 10.93 -7.25
C LEU A 126 -2.97 9.43 -7.07
N SER A 127 -4.02 8.69 -7.33
CA SER A 127 -3.95 7.23 -7.49
C SER A 127 -4.69 6.78 -8.74
N VAL A 128 -4.12 5.78 -9.40
CA VAL A 128 -4.76 5.04 -10.49
C VAL A 128 -4.76 3.58 -10.05
N ASN A 129 -5.93 2.99 -9.86
CA ASN A 129 -5.99 1.61 -9.42
C ASN A 129 -5.67 0.66 -10.56
N ILE A 130 -4.71 -0.26 -10.32
CA ILE A 130 -4.42 -1.35 -11.28
C ILE A 130 -5.47 -2.45 -11.20
N GLU A 131 -6.20 -2.53 -10.08
CA GLU A 131 -7.29 -3.44 -9.75
C GLU A 131 -6.86 -4.90 -9.61
N LEU A 132 -6.35 -5.52 -10.66
CA LEU A 132 -6.01 -6.95 -10.70
C LEU A 132 -4.55 -7.18 -11.12
N PRO A 133 -3.94 -8.30 -10.69
CA PRO A 133 -2.51 -8.53 -10.89
C PRO A 133 -2.12 -8.83 -12.34
N SER A 134 -3.03 -9.35 -13.16
CA SER A 134 -2.74 -9.74 -14.56
C SER A 134 -3.72 -9.13 -15.55
N GLU A 135 -3.31 -9.07 -16.80
CA GLU A 135 -4.15 -8.63 -17.92
C GLU A 135 -5.29 -9.58 -18.20
N ASP A 136 -5.03 -10.90 -18.09
CA ASP A 136 -6.04 -11.94 -18.27
C ASP A 136 -7.14 -11.82 -17.21
N SER A 137 -6.76 -11.65 -15.97
CA SER A 137 -7.70 -11.41 -14.87
C SER A 137 -8.48 -10.11 -15.06
N LEU A 138 -7.82 -9.04 -15.52
CA LEU A 138 -8.48 -7.78 -15.82
C LEU A 138 -9.51 -7.94 -16.95
N THR A 139 -9.14 -8.58 -18.04
CA THR A 139 -10.04 -8.83 -19.19
C THR A 139 -11.23 -9.67 -18.78
N ARG A 140 -11.02 -10.70 -17.94
CA ARG A 140 -12.08 -11.59 -17.46
C ARG A 140 -13.04 -10.92 -16.50
N LEU A 141 -12.55 -10.13 -15.55
CA LEU A 141 -13.38 -9.55 -14.47
C LEU A 141 -13.79 -8.10 -14.71
N CYS A 142 -13.13 -7.40 -15.64
CA CYS A 142 -13.39 -5.99 -15.96
C CYS A 142 -13.30 -5.78 -17.48
N PRO A 143 -14.20 -6.36 -18.27
CA PRO A 143 -14.11 -6.34 -19.74
C PRO A 143 -14.12 -4.91 -20.34
N ASP A 144 -14.68 -3.95 -19.60
CA ASP A 144 -14.73 -2.54 -20.00
C ASP A 144 -13.42 -1.79 -19.71
N LYS A 145 -12.47 -2.38 -18.99
CA LYS A 145 -11.18 -1.77 -18.66
C LYS A 145 -10.05 -2.40 -19.45
N ARG A 146 -9.18 -1.54 -20.00
CA ARG A 146 -7.98 -1.99 -20.73
C ARG A 146 -6.73 -1.60 -19.94
N LYS A 147 -5.75 -2.48 -19.91
CA LYS A 147 -4.44 -2.26 -19.25
C LYS A 147 -3.79 -0.94 -19.69
N GLY A 148 -3.79 -0.65 -20.99
CA GLY A 148 -3.24 0.60 -21.52
C GLY A 148 -3.92 1.85 -20.93
N ALA A 149 -5.25 1.84 -20.79
CA ALA A 149 -6.01 2.93 -20.19
C ALA A 149 -5.68 3.16 -18.71
N ILE A 150 -5.19 2.14 -17.99
CA ILE A 150 -4.75 2.24 -16.60
C ILE A 150 -3.30 2.73 -16.52
N LEU A 151 -2.41 2.18 -17.35
CA LEU A 151 -0.97 2.45 -17.28
C LEU A 151 -0.58 3.81 -17.87
N ALA A 152 -1.32 4.31 -18.87
CA ALA A 152 -1.05 5.62 -19.49
C ALA A 152 -1.14 6.78 -18.50
N PRO A 153 -2.23 6.94 -17.70
CA PRO A 153 -2.27 8.00 -16.70
C PRO A 153 -1.23 7.80 -15.58
N MET A 154 -0.82 6.57 -15.24
CA MET A 154 0.26 6.35 -14.27
C MET A 154 1.59 6.90 -14.78
N ALA A 155 1.91 6.72 -16.08
CA ALA A 155 3.09 7.28 -16.72
C ALA A 155 3.02 8.81 -16.75
N GLN A 156 1.89 9.36 -17.17
CA GLN A 156 1.66 10.80 -17.20
C GLN A 156 1.82 11.47 -15.83
N ILE A 157 1.29 10.84 -14.77
CA ILE A 157 1.41 11.37 -13.41
C ILE A 157 2.87 11.33 -12.94
N ARG A 158 3.60 10.24 -13.21
CA ARG A 158 5.05 10.16 -12.96
C ARG A 158 5.80 11.32 -13.60
N ASP A 159 5.57 11.53 -14.88
CA ASP A 159 6.27 12.56 -15.67
C ASP A 159 5.89 13.97 -15.19
N GLY A 160 4.61 14.22 -14.91
CA GLY A 160 4.14 15.46 -14.32
C GLY A 160 4.77 15.77 -12.96
N ILE A 161 4.91 14.78 -12.08
CA ILE A 161 5.60 14.92 -10.79
C ILE A 161 7.08 15.24 -11.01
N GLN A 162 7.74 14.59 -11.97
CA GLN A 162 9.16 14.79 -12.24
C GLN A 162 9.43 16.19 -12.82
N VAL A 163 8.61 16.63 -13.78
CA VAL A 163 8.67 17.99 -14.35
C VAL A 163 8.47 19.03 -13.26
N SER A 164 7.40 18.92 -12.46
CA SER A 164 7.11 19.86 -11.37
C SER A 164 8.24 19.96 -10.34
N LYS A 165 8.90 18.86 -10.01
CA LYS A 165 10.08 18.88 -9.14
C LYS A 165 11.24 19.63 -9.75
N GLY A 166 11.50 19.45 -11.05
CA GLY A 166 12.54 20.17 -11.79
C GLY A 166 12.25 21.67 -11.90
N GLU A 167 11.00 22.04 -12.12
CA GLU A 167 10.57 23.44 -12.16
C GLU A 167 10.70 24.13 -10.79
N LEU A 168 10.34 23.45 -9.70
CA LEU A 168 10.45 23.99 -8.33
C LEU A 168 11.92 24.25 -7.91
N VAL A 169 12.89 23.53 -8.49
CA VAL A 169 14.31 23.83 -8.27
C VAL A 169 14.70 25.17 -8.94
N LYS A 170 14.12 25.47 -10.11
CA LYS A 170 14.40 26.70 -10.87
C LYS A 170 13.55 27.88 -10.42
N TYR A 171 12.29 27.64 -10.12
CA TYR A 171 11.28 28.67 -9.84
C TYR A 171 10.53 28.34 -8.54
N ARG A 172 10.80 29.08 -7.48
CA ARG A 172 10.23 28.87 -6.13
C ARG A 172 8.70 28.79 -6.10
N HIS A 173 8.02 29.48 -7.00
CA HIS A 173 6.56 29.58 -7.06
C HIS A 173 5.94 28.76 -8.22
N ALA A 174 6.70 27.85 -8.83
CA ALA A 174 6.16 26.95 -9.85
C ALA A 174 4.97 26.13 -9.29
N PRO A 175 3.94 25.86 -10.10
CA PRO A 175 2.80 25.06 -9.69
C PRO A 175 3.24 23.66 -9.24
N ARG A 176 2.73 23.22 -8.11
CA ARG A 176 2.99 21.86 -7.62
C ARG A 176 2.04 20.87 -8.29
N PHE A 177 2.58 19.77 -8.75
CA PHE A 177 1.80 18.69 -9.34
C PHE A 177 1.90 17.44 -8.44
N ALA A 178 0.80 17.01 -7.84
CA ALA A 178 0.69 15.85 -6.95
C ALA A 178 1.93 15.67 -6.03
N PRO A 179 2.27 16.65 -5.19
CA PRO A 179 3.54 16.69 -4.45
C PRO A 179 3.74 15.50 -3.49
N ALA A 180 2.67 14.89 -2.99
CA ALA A 180 2.72 13.67 -2.19
C ALA A 180 2.86 12.39 -3.04
N GLY A 181 2.96 12.52 -4.37
CA GLY A 181 3.22 11.42 -5.28
C GLY A 181 1.99 10.65 -5.73
N GLN A 182 2.22 9.49 -6.35
CA GLN A 182 1.14 8.61 -6.79
C GLN A 182 1.16 7.27 -6.07
N SER A 183 -0.01 6.62 -6.05
CA SER A 183 -0.21 5.28 -5.51
C SER A 183 -1.16 4.46 -6.39
N THR A 184 -1.23 3.16 -6.13
CA THR A 184 -2.19 2.25 -6.77
C THR A 184 -2.79 1.30 -5.74
N GLN A 185 -3.84 0.59 -6.14
CA GLN A 185 -4.46 -0.46 -5.33
C GLN A 185 -4.68 -1.70 -6.19
N MET A 186 -4.51 -2.87 -5.57
CA MET A 186 -4.66 -4.18 -6.17
C MET A 186 -5.53 -5.06 -5.27
N ILE A 187 -6.47 -5.79 -5.86
CA ILE A 187 -7.33 -6.76 -5.17
C ILE A 187 -6.60 -8.10 -5.11
N ILE A 188 -6.58 -8.73 -3.93
CA ILE A 188 -5.88 -9.97 -3.65
C ILE A 188 -6.87 -11.08 -3.34
N GLY A 189 -6.73 -12.22 -4.05
CA GLY A 189 -7.55 -13.41 -3.83
C GLY A 189 -8.87 -13.45 -4.60
N ALA A 190 -9.16 -12.47 -5.45
CA ALA A 190 -10.24 -12.56 -6.44
C ALA A 190 -9.84 -13.44 -7.63
N THR A 191 -8.55 -13.64 -7.84
CA THR A 191 -7.92 -14.28 -8.98
C THR A 191 -6.77 -15.16 -8.55
N PRO A 192 -6.31 -16.14 -9.38
CA PRO A 192 -5.43 -17.22 -8.95
C PRO A 192 -3.93 -16.85 -8.90
N GLU A 193 -3.55 -15.61 -9.23
CA GLU A 193 -2.13 -15.24 -9.29
C GLU A 193 -1.43 -15.47 -7.95
N SER A 194 -0.16 -15.96 -8.05
CA SER A 194 0.70 -16.21 -6.91
C SER A 194 1.21 -14.90 -6.27
N ASP A 195 1.68 -14.99 -5.02
CA ASP A 195 2.31 -13.85 -4.33
C ASP A 195 3.58 -13.40 -5.05
N ARG A 196 4.33 -14.33 -5.68
CA ARG A 196 5.48 -14.01 -6.53
C ARG A 196 5.08 -13.10 -7.69
N HIS A 197 4.00 -13.45 -8.42
CA HIS A 197 3.51 -12.61 -9.52
C HIS A 197 3.12 -11.21 -9.03
N ILE A 198 2.37 -11.14 -7.92
CA ILE A 198 1.93 -9.89 -7.31
C ILE A 198 3.12 -9.03 -6.88
N LEU A 199 4.11 -9.63 -6.22
CA LEU A 199 5.27 -8.90 -5.69
C LEU A 199 6.20 -8.43 -6.81
N THR A 200 6.41 -9.25 -7.86
CA THR A 200 7.17 -8.88 -9.05
C THR A 200 6.51 -7.70 -9.78
N LEU A 201 5.19 -7.74 -9.95
CA LEU A 201 4.44 -6.63 -10.50
C LEU A 201 4.56 -5.38 -9.63
N THR A 202 4.46 -5.52 -8.31
CA THR A 202 4.63 -4.42 -7.35
C THR A 202 6.00 -3.76 -7.49
N GLN A 203 7.08 -4.53 -7.56
CA GLN A 203 8.42 -4.01 -7.78
C GLN A 203 8.53 -3.27 -9.12
N ALA A 204 8.02 -3.86 -10.20
CA ALA A 204 8.00 -3.21 -11.51
C ALA A 204 7.22 -1.88 -11.52
N LEU A 205 6.13 -1.80 -10.76
CA LEU A 205 5.36 -0.56 -10.60
C LEU A 205 6.16 0.52 -9.85
N TYR A 206 6.89 0.17 -8.79
CA TYR A 206 7.80 1.08 -8.11
C TYR A 206 8.92 1.56 -9.03
N ASP A 207 9.55 0.67 -9.74
CA ASP A 207 10.69 0.97 -10.62
C ASP A 207 10.26 1.84 -11.81
N LYS A 208 9.18 1.48 -12.48
CA LYS A 208 8.74 2.14 -13.72
C LYS A 208 7.94 3.42 -13.49
N TYR A 209 7.01 3.40 -12.53
CA TYR A 209 6.08 4.53 -12.32
C TYR A 209 6.41 5.37 -11.09
N LYS A 210 7.46 5.02 -10.34
CA LYS A 210 7.92 5.74 -9.14
C LYS A 210 6.82 5.94 -8.11
N LEU A 211 5.98 4.92 -7.94
CA LEU A 211 4.89 4.93 -6.98
C LEU A 211 5.41 5.16 -5.56
N LYS A 212 4.62 5.80 -4.73
CA LYS A 212 4.89 5.93 -3.29
C LYS A 212 4.41 4.71 -2.51
N ARG A 213 3.32 4.07 -2.98
CA ARG A 213 2.76 2.87 -2.36
C ARG A 213 1.87 2.09 -3.32
N VAL A 214 1.94 0.77 -3.21
CA VAL A 214 0.93 -0.16 -3.69
C VAL A 214 0.09 -0.57 -2.49
N PHE A 215 -1.23 -0.43 -2.60
CA PHE A 215 -2.18 -0.90 -1.61
C PHE A 215 -2.71 -2.26 -2.05
N TYR A 216 -2.70 -3.22 -1.14
CA TYR A 216 -3.35 -4.51 -1.32
C TYR A 216 -4.70 -4.49 -0.61
N SER A 217 -5.68 -5.14 -1.19
CA SER A 217 -7.00 -5.28 -0.58
C SER A 217 -7.46 -6.72 -0.75
N ALA A 218 -7.62 -7.43 0.34
CA ALA A 218 -8.21 -8.76 0.31
C ALA A 218 -9.60 -8.69 -0.34
N TYR A 219 -9.86 -9.60 -1.26
CA TYR A 219 -11.16 -9.69 -1.91
C TYR A 219 -12.24 -9.99 -0.88
N MET A 220 -13.32 -9.20 -0.92
CA MET A 220 -14.54 -9.40 -0.14
C MET A 220 -15.69 -9.67 -1.12
N PRO A 221 -16.39 -10.79 -1.01
CA PRO A 221 -17.53 -11.08 -1.88
C PRO A 221 -18.69 -10.11 -1.63
N VAL A 222 -18.93 -9.20 -2.55
CA VAL A 222 -20.01 -8.20 -2.48
C VAL A 222 -21.20 -8.55 -3.39
N SER A 223 -20.97 -9.45 -4.35
CA SER A 223 -22.00 -9.91 -5.29
C SER A 223 -21.69 -11.34 -5.73
N ASP A 224 -22.73 -12.07 -6.11
CA ASP A 224 -22.56 -13.40 -6.68
C ASP A 224 -22.14 -13.28 -8.15
N SER A 225 -21.07 -13.96 -8.50
CA SER A 225 -20.57 -14.08 -9.87
C SER A 225 -19.87 -15.43 -10.04
N ALA A 226 -20.20 -16.13 -11.11
CA ALA A 226 -19.54 -17.41 -11.46
C ALA A 226 -18.05 -17.24 -11.77
N LEU A 227 -17.58 -16.01 -12.00
CA LEU A 227 -16.19 -15.68 -12.30
C LEU A 227 -15.33 -15.41 -11.07
N LEU A 228 -15.95 -15.33 -9.89
CA LEU A 228 -15.31 -14.99 -8.62
C LEU A 228 -15.48 -16.13 -7.62
N PRO A 229 -14.65 -16.21 -6.57
CA PRO A 229 -14.84 -17.17 -5.50
C PRO A 229 -16.25 -17.10 -4.89
N ALA A 230 -16.87 -18.25 -4.68
CA ALA A 230 -18.23 -18.35 -4.17
C ALA A 230 -18.36 -17.74 -2.77
N ARG A 231 -19.46 -17.00 -2.52
CA ARG A 231 -19.63 -16.21 -1.29
C ARG A 231 -19.80 -17.09 -0.03
N GLN A 232 -20.43 -18.25 -0.15
CA GLN A 232 -20.86 -19.04 1.02
C GLN A 232 -19.74 -19.58 1.89
N ASP A 233 -18.59 -19.96 1.28
CA ASP A 233 -17.46 -20.56 2.01
C ASP A 233 -16.15 -19.75 1.90
N PHE A 234 -16.20 -18.59 1.27
CA PHE A 234 -15.02 -17.79 1.02
C PHE A 234 -14.62 -17.00 2.27
N LYS A 235 -13.41 -17.28 2.73
CA LYS A 235 -12.75 -16.48 3.78
C LYS A 235 -11.81 -15.48 3.11
N PRO A 236 -12.00 -14.16 3.34
CA PRO A 236 -11.09 -13.15 2.79
C PRO A 236 -9.65 -13.47 3.17
N PRO A 237 -8.70 -13.38 2.22
CA PRO A 237 -7.30 -13.76 2.46
C PRO A 237 -6.52 -12.66 3.22
N LEU A 238 -6.99 -12.27 4.40
CA LEU A 238 -6.41 -11.21 5.23
C LEU A 238 -4.96 -11.47 5.61
N LEU A 239 -4.62 -12.73 5.95
CA LEU A 239 -3.25 -13.10 6.25
C LEU A 239 -2.33 -12.94 5.03
N ARG A 240 -2.82 -13.29 3.83
CA ARG A 240 -2.10 -13.12 2.57
C ARG A 240 -1.86 -11.64 2.27
N GLU A 241 -2.89 -10.81 2.44
CA GLU A 241 -2.78 -9.35 2.34
C GLU A 241 -1.71 -8.82 3.30
N HIS A 242 -1.75 -9.26 4.56
CA HIS A 242 -0.76 -8.86 5.57
C HIS A 242 0.66 -9.27 5.19
N ARG A 243 0.88 -10.50 4.69
CA ARG A 243 2.20 -10.96 4.22
C ARG A 243 2.72 -10.15 3.02
N LEU A 244 1.84 -9.79 2.10
CA LEU A 244 2.18 -8.90 0.98
C LEU A 244 2.58 -7.49 1.46
N TYR A 245 1.90 -6.92 2.46
CA TYR A 245 2.32 -5.66 3.07
C TYR A 245 3.66 -5.76 3.78
N GLN A 246 3.94 -6.86 4.46
CA GLN A 246 5.27 -7.11 5.06
C GLN A 246 6.36 -7.20 3.99
N ALA A 247 6.10 -7.89 2.89
CA ALA A 247 7.03 -7.98 1.76
C ALA A 247 7.22 -6.64 1.03
N ASP A 248 6.15 -5.88 0.82
CA ASP A 248 6.21 -4.52 0.28
C ASP A 248 7.14 -3.62 1.11
N TRP A 249 7.08 -3.76 2.44
CA TRP A 249 7.97 -3.05 3.35
C TRP A 249 9.44 -3.45 3.15
N LEU A 250 9.72 -4.73 2.90
CA LEU A 250 11.06 -5.23 2.60
C LEU A 250 11.59 -4.67 1.26
N LEU A 251 10.76 -4.61 0.23
CA LEU A 251 11.15 -4.00 -1.05
C LEU A 251 11.51 -2.53 -0.89
N ARG A 252 10.70 -1.75 -0.18
CA ARG A 252 10.84 -0.30 -0.13
C ARG A 252 11.91 0.21 0.82
N PHE A 253 12.20 -0.51 1.89
CA PHE A 253 13.03 0.00 2.98
C PHE A 253 14.21 -0.89 3.37
N TYR A 254 14.20 -2.16 2.96
CA TYR A 254 15.23 -3.13 3.33
C TYR A 254 16.05 -3.60 2.13
N HIS A 255 15.80 -3.01 0.96
CA HIS A 255 16.51 -3.29 -0.29
C HIS A 255 16.43 -4.76 -0.73
N PHE A 256 15.35 -5.45 -0.36
CA PHE A 256 15.05 -6.76 -0.93
C PHE A 256 14.49 -6.62 -2.33
N ARG A 257 14.72 -7.61 -3.16
CA ARG A 257 14.07 -7.76 -4.46
C ARG A 257 12.99 -8.83 -4.39
N ALA A 258 12.01 -8.75 -5.26
CA ALA A 258 10.90 -9.72 -5.27
C ALA A 258 11.39 -11.16 -5.51
N GLU A 259 12.40 -11.31 -6.38
CA GLU A 259 13.05 -12.58 -6.72
C GLU A 259 13.85 -13.21 -5.58
N GLU A 260 14.27 -12.43 -4.58
CA GLU A 260 14.93 -12.94 -3.38
C GLU A 260 13.92 -13.52 -2.38
N LEU A 261 12.69 -13.00 -2.35
CA LEU A 261 11.67 -13.37 -1.38
C LEU A 261 10.84 -14.57 -1.81
N LEU A 262 10.62 -14.75 -3.12
CA LEU A 262 9.78 -15.80 -3.68
C LEU A 262 10.34 -16.25 -5.04
N ASP A 263 10.34 -17.56 -5.26
CA ASP A 263 10.79 -18.21 -6.49
C ASP A 263 9.70 -19.11 -7.11
N GLU A 264 10.07 -19.91 -8.10
CA GLU A 264 9.13 -20.83 -8.80
C GLU A 264 8.73 -22.01 -7.92
N ASN A 265 9.60 -22.45 -7.02
CA ASN A 265 9.35 -23.57 -6.11
C ASN A 265 8.50 -23.13 -4.91
N GLN A 266 8.65 -21.88 -4.49
CA GLN A 266 7.88 -21.28 -3.39
C GLN A 266 7.21 -19.98 -3.87
N PRO A 267 6.15 -20.06 -4.71
CA PRO A 267 5.54 -18.89 -5.31
C PRO A 267 4.62 -18.10 -4.35
N ASN A 268 4.33 -18.64 -3.18
CA ASN A 268 3.48 -17.99 -2.18
C ASN A 268 4.17 -17.91 -0.82
N PHE A 269 3.84 -16.85 -0.06
CA PHE A 269 4.39 -16.65 1.28
C PHE A 269 3.97 -17.74 2.26
N ASN A 270 4.91 -18.08 3.15
CA ASN A 270 4.63 -18.97 4.25
C ASN A 270 3.60 -18.34 5.21
N PRO A 271 2.47 -19.01 5.49
CA PRO A 271 1.48 -18.47 6.42
C PRO A 271 1.97 -18.45 7.87
N LEU A 272 2.93 -19.29 8.23
CA LEU A 272 3.37 -19.49 9.62
C LEU A 272 4.38 -18.43 10.10
N VAL A 273 5.20 -17.89 9.19
CA VAL A 273 6.25 -16.92 9.53
C VAL A 273 6.21 -15.72 8.57
N ASP A 274 6.70 -14.57 9.02
CA ASP A 274 6.79 -13.39 8.17
C ASP A 274 7.80 -13.58 7.02
N PRO A 275 7.66 -12.79 5.91
CA PRO A 275 8.52 -12.95 4.73
C PRO A 275 10.01 -12.83 5.02
N LYS A 276 10.44 -12.00 5.96
CA LYS A 276 11.86 -11.84 6.31
C LYS A 276 12.39 -13.05 7.06
N CYS A 277 11.60 -13.60 8.00
CA CYS A 277 11.94 -14.84 8.69
C CYS A 277 11.96 -16.02 7.71
N SER A 278 10.99 -16.09 6.78
CA SER A 278 10.95 -17.13 5.74
C SER A 278 12.20 -17.09 4.88
N TRP A 279 12.60 -15.90 4.41
CA TRP A 279 13.84 -15.73 3.66
C TRP A 279 15.07 -16.19 4.45
N ALA A 280 15.19 -15.76 5.71
CA ALA A 280 16.35 -16.10 6.55
C ALA A 280 16.46 -17.62 6.82
N LEU A 281 15.34 -18.33 6.97
CA LEU A 281 15.31 -19.77 7.12
C LEU A 281 15.74 -20.51 5.85
N GLY A 282 15.46 -19.94 4.68
CA GLY A 282 15.91 -20.47 3.39
C GLY A 282 17.37 -20.16 3.06
N HIS A 283 18.02 -19.25 3.80
CA HIS A 283 19.39 -18.78 3.56
C HIS A 283 20.25 -18.88 4.82
N MET A 284 20.20 -20.02 5.48
CA MET A 284 20.96 -20.24 6.74
C MET A 284 22.49 -20.19 6.54
N GLU A 285 22.98 -20.36 5.33
CA GLU A 285 24.37 -20.18 4.96
C GLU A 285 24.84 -18.72 5.09
N PHE A 286 23.94 -17.77 5.02
CA PHE A 286 24.24 -16.33 5.24
C PHE A 286 24.45 -16.02 6.74
N PHE A 287 23.98 -16.87 7.62
CA PHE A 287 23.97 -16.64 9.07
C PHE A 287 24.95 -17.56 9.81
N PRO A 288 25.43 -17.15 11.00
CA PRO A 288 25.11 -15.93 11.74
C PRO A 288 25.87 -14.69 11.25
N VAL A 289 25.20 -13.53 11.36
CA VAL A 289 25.79 -12.23 11.04
C VAL A 289 26.50 -11.65 12.27
N GLU A 290 27.78 -11.27 12.16
CA GLU A 290 28.52 -10.61 13.25
C GLU A 290 28.14 -9.14 13.34
N VAL A 291 27.41 -8.76 14.38
CA VAL A 291 26.79 -7.42 14.51
C VAL A 291 27.84 -6.28 14.58
N ASN A 292 29.01 -6.58 15.14
CA ASN A 292 30.07 -5.58 15.31
C ASN A 292 30.88 -5.31 14.02
N ARG A 293 30.68 -6.11 12.96
CA ARG A 293 31.41 -6.01 11.68
C ARG A 293 30.50 -5.83 10.47
N ALA A 294 29.31 -6.40 10.51
CA ALA A 294 28.37 -6.43 9.39
C ALA A 294 28.07 -5.04 8.85
N ASP A 295 27.92 -4.92 7.54
CA ASP A 295 27.44 -3.70 6.90
C ASP A 295 25.93 -3.48 7.15
N TYR A 296 25.42 -2.37 6.65
CA TYR A 296 24.00 -2.00 6.82
C TYR A 296 23.06 -3.01 6.18
N GLU A 297 23.40 -3.48 4.98
CA GLU A 297 22.59 -4.41 4.20
C GLU A 297 22.51 -5.78 4.90
N ALA A 298 23.63 -6.30 5.37
CA ALA A 298 23.67 -7.55 6.14
C ALA A 298 22.84 -7.45 7.43
N LEU A 299 22.90 -6.33 8.15
CA LEU A 299 22.08 -6.10 9.33
C LEU A 299 20.59 -6.09 8.98
N LEU A 300 20.20 -5.50 7.84
CA LEU A 300 18.82 -5.49 7.39
C LEU A 300 18.29 -6.89 7.00
N ARG A 301 19.16 -7.85 6.67
CA ARG A 301 18.76 -9.25 6.41
C ARG A 301 18.37 -10.00 7.69
N VAL A 302 18.88 -9.60 8.86
CA VAL A 302 18.64 -10.28 10.13
C VAL A 302 17.19 -10.07 10.60
N PRO A 303 16.39 -11.15 10.79
CA PRO A 303 15.07 -11.06 11.43
C PRO A 303 15.15 -10.35 12.79
N GLY A 304 14.23 -9.44 13.07
CA GLY A 304 14.23 -8.66 14.31
C GLY A 304 15.09 -7.40 14.31
N ILE A 305 15.89 -7.15 13.26
CA ILE A 305 16.59 -5.88 13.05
C ILE A 305 15.85 -5.06 11.99
N GLY A 306 15.39 -3.88 12.38
CA GLY A 306 14.73 -2.92 11.50
C GLY A 306 15.68 -1.80 11.05
N VAL A 307 15.24 -0.97 10.11
CA VAL A 307 15.98 0.18 9.57
C VAL A 307 16.52 1.08 10.69
N VAL A 308 15.70 1.38 11.69
CA VAL A 308 16.09 2.24 12.82
C VAL A 308 17.14 1.54 13.69
N SER A 309 16.91 0.26 14.03
CA SER A 309 17.85 -0.52 14.85
C SER A 309 19.18 -0.72 14.13
N ALA A 310 19.19 -1.00 12.83
CA ALA A 310 20.41 -1.14 12.03
C ALA A 310 21.24 0.14 12.05
N ARG A 311 20.64 1.32 11.86
CA ARG A 311 21.33 2.61 11.95
C ARG A 311 21.90 2.87 13.35
N ARG A 312 21.14 2.56 14.41
CA ARG A 312 21.59 2.69 15.79
C ARG A 312 22.78 1.76 16.09
N ILE A 313 22.77 0.52 15.58
CA ILE A 313 23.86 -0.42 15.69
C ILE A 313 25.13 0.16 15.06
N LEU A 314 25.05 0.64 13.81
CA LEU A 314 26.19 1.23 13.10
C LEU A 314 26.78 2.45 13.83
N THR A 315 25.97 3.23 14.50
CA THR A 315 26.42 4.37 15.30
C THR A 315 27.05 3.91 16.62
N ALA A 316 26.36 3.05 17.37
CA ALA A 316 26.76 2.66 18.72
C ALA A 316 28.05 1.83 18.73
N ARG A 317 28.27 0.95 17.76
CA ARG A 317 29.48 0.12 17.69
C ARG A 317 30.79 0.91 17.48
N ARG A 318 30.70 2.21 17.08
CA ARG A 318 31.86 3.10 17.01
C ARG A 318 32.42 3.44 18.39
N CYS A 319 31.60 3.35 19.42
CA CYS A 319 31.99 3.64 20.80
C CYS A 319 32.51 2.39 21.56
N GLY A 320 32.32 1.20 20.99
CA GLY A 320 32.75 -0.07 21.55
C GLY A 320 31.93 -1.25 21.04
N PRO A 321 32.39 -2.49 21.32
CA PRO A 321 31.71 -3.69 20.89
C PRO A 321 30.34 -3.83 21.55
N LEU A 322 29.34 -4.20 20.76
CA LEU A 322 27.97 -4.40 21.22
C LEU A 322 27.78 -5.81 21.77
N THR A 323 26.96 -5.90 22.81
CA THR A 323 26.47 -7.13 23.43
C THR A 323 25.01 -7.34 23.12
N PHE A 324 24.45 -8.55 23.40
CA PHE A 324 23.01 -8.83 23.23
C PHE A 324 22.14 -7.91 24.08
N GLU A 325 22.57 -7.54 25.29
CA GLU A 325 21.83 -6.56 26.10
C GLU A 325 21.87 -5.15 25.46
N GLY A 326 23.00 -4.76 24.93
CA GLY A 326 23.16 -3.51 24.16
C GLY A 326 22.20 -3.48 22.95
N LEU A 327 22.12 -4.56 22.19
CA LEU A 327 21.21 -4.69 21.05
C LEU A 327 19.75 -4.51 21.44
N LYS A 328 19.32 -5.09 22.58
CA LYS A 328 17.96 -4.92 23.10
C LYS A 328 17.64 -3.45 23.38
N LYS A 329 18.58 -2.69 23.97
CA LYS A 329 18.44 -1.24 24.22
C LYS A 329 18.38 -0.42 22.93
N LEU A 330 19.01 -0.89 21.85
CA LEU A 330 18.97 -0.26 20.54
C LEU A 330 17.66 -0.56 19.74
N GLY A 331 16.75 -1.37 20.32
CA GLY A 331 15.45 -1.70 19.71
C GLY A 331 15.47 -2.93 18.80
N VAL A 332 16.47 -3.81 18.96
CA VAL A 332 16.50 -5.12 18.28
C VAL A 332 15.50 -6.06 18.94
N VAL A 333 14.68 -6.75 18.15
CA VAL A 333 13.76 -7.78 18.63
C VAL A 333 14.53 -9.07 18.83
N LEU A 334 15.23 -9.20 19.99
CA LEU A 334 16.13 -10.33 20.28
C LEU A 334 15.46 -11.69 20.18
N LYS A 335 14.18 -11.79 20.53
CA LYS A 335 13.41 -13.05 20.40
C LYS A 335 13.51 -13.66 18.99
N ARG A 336 13.65 -12.82 17.95
CA ARG A 336 13.83 -13.25 16.56
C ARG A 336 15.31 -13.22 16.16
N ALA A 337 16.03 -12.15 16.49
CA ALA A 337 17.39 -11.91 16.01
C ALA A 337 18.43 -12.88 16.56
N GLN A 338 18.27 -13.40 17.77
CA GLN A 338 19.24 -14.24 18.48
C GLN A 338 19.70 -15.48 17.70
N TYR A 339 18.86 -16.01 16.81
CA TYR A 339 19.17 -17.19 16.00
C TYR A 339 20.03 -16.90 14.77
N PHE A 340 20.19 -15.62 14.42
CA PHE A 340 20.75 -15.17 13.15
C PHE A 340 21.95 -14.25 13.31
N LEU A 341 22.43 -13.98 14.54
CA LEU A 341 23.54 -13.06 14.75
C LEU A 341 24.50 -13.51 15.85
N THR A 342 25.70 -12.96 15.79
CA THR A 342 26.73 -13.05 16.83
C THR A 342 27.12 -11.66 17.34
N CYS A 343 27.60 -11.61 18.59
CA CYS A 343 28.24 -10.46 19.18
C CYS A 343 29.66 -10.85 19.59
N SER A 344 30.68 -10.26 18.95
CA SER A 344 32.08 -10.59 19.16
C SER A 344 32.37 -12.09 18.96
N GLY A 345 31.83 -12.64 17.89
CA GLY A 345 32.00 -14.05 17.51
C GLY A 345 31.20 -15.08 18.33
N LYS A 346 30.40 -14.63 19.31
CA LYS A 346 29.63 -15.52 20.16
C LYS A 346 28.13 -15.39 19.88
N MET A 347 27.44 -16.53 19.83
CA MET A 347 25.96 -16.58 19.89
C MET A 347 25.48 -16.43 21.32
N LEU A 348 24.19 -16.17 21.49
CA LEU A 348 23.58 -16.16 22.83
C LEU A 348 23.68 -17.55 23.45
N GLU A 349 24.12 -17.63 24.71
CA GLU A 349 24.31 -18.91 25.44
C GLU A 349 23.04 -19.75 25.49
N GLY A 350 23.20 -21.06 25.35
CA GLY A 350 22.08 -22.03 25.43
C GLY A 350 21.27 -22.20 24.15
N LEU A 351 21.58 -21.49 23.07
CA LEU A 351 20.88 -21.63 21.79
C LEU A 351 21.43 -22.82 20.99
N ARG A 352 20.54 -23.76 20.64
CA ARG A 352 20.78 -24.76 19.59
C ARG A 352 20.16 -24.28 18.30
N VAL A 353 20.99 -24.00 17.29
CA VAL A 353 20.53 -23.52 15.99
C VAL A 353 20.41 -24.72 15.05
N SER A 354 19.18 -25.16 14.85
CA SER A 354 18.82 -26.02 13.73
C SER A 354 17.64 -25.35 12.99
N PRO A 355 17.54 -25.44 11.67
CA PRO A 355 16.46 -24.79 10.91
C PRO A 355 15.08 -25.12 11.47
N ASP A 356 14.81 -26.41 11.76
CA ASP A 356 13.52 -26.85 12.33
C ASP A 356 13.29 -26.34 13.76
N GLY A 357 14.34 -26.25 14.56
CA GLY A 357 14.27 -25.70 15.91
C GLY A 357 13.95 -24.22 15.90
N VAL A 358 14.64 -23.45 15.05
CA VAL A 358 14.41 -22.03 14.85
C VAL A 358 13.00 -21.78 14.34
N LEU A 359 12.55 -22.54 13.32
CA LEU A 359 11.19 -22.43 12.78
C LEU A 359 10.14 -22.64 13.88
N ARG A 360 10.26 -23.70 14.68
CA ARG A 360 9.32 -24.00 15.79
C ARG A 360 9.24 -22.83 16.78
N HIS A 361 10.37 -22.25 17.16
CA HIS A 361 10.40 -21.11 18.08
C HIS A 361 9.78 -19.85 17.48
N LEU A 362 10.05 -19.55 16.21
CA LEU A 362 9.48 -18.39 15.51
C LEU A 362 7.97 -18.54 15.35
N VAL A 363 7.48 -19.72 14.96
CA VAL A 363 6.04 -20.02 14.84
C VAL A 363 5.33 -19.90 16.19
N ALA A 364 5.94 -20.40 17.27
CA ALA A 364 5.37 -20.27 18.61
C ALA A 364 5.21 -18.80 19.06
N GLN A 365 6.09 -17.92 18.58
CA GLN A 365 6.02 -16.47 18.86
C GLN A 365 4.97 -15.75 18.02
N GLU A 366 4.67 -16.22 16.80
CA GLU A 366 3.67 -15.61 15.91
C GLU A 366 2.24 -16.07 16.21
N ARG A 367 2.05 -17.27 16.78
CA ARG A 367 0.72 -17.78 17.13
C ARG A 367 -0.19 -16.81 17.88
N PRO A 368 0.27 -16.04 18.89
CA PRO A 368 -0.56 -15.05 19.56
C PRO A 368 -1.02 -13.92 18.64
N MET A 369 -0.18 -13.48 17.69
CA MET A 369 -0.53 -12.46 16.70
C MET A 369 -1.54 -12.97 15.67
N LEU A 370 -1.41 -14.23 15.25
CA LEU A 370 -2.35 -14.87 14.32
C LEU A 370 -3.71 -15.15 14.98
N ALA A 371 -3.74 -15.43 16.30
CA ALA A 371 -4.96 -15.69 17.06
C ALA A 371 -5.73 -14.40 17.43
N GLN A 372 -5.03 -13.26 17.54
CA GLN A 372 -5.65 -11.96 17.87
C GLN A 372 -6.19 -11.22 16.64
N GLY A 373 -6.10 -11.80 15.44
CA GLY A 373 -6.26 -11.05 14.19
C GLY A 373 -5.07 -10.10 14.01
N ALA A 374 -4.55 -9.95 12.80
CA ALA A 374 -3.59 -8.89 12.54
C ALA A 374 -4.18 -7.57 13.05
N PRO A 375 -3.41 -6.72 13.76
CA PRO A 375 -3.95 -5.43 14.19
C PRO A 375 -4.61 -4.80 12.96
N GLU A 376 -5.89 -4.52 13.09
CA GLU A 376 -6.70 -3.95 12.02
C GLU A 376 -6.00 -2.71 11.47
N GLN A 377 -5.12 -2.90 10.52
CA GLN A 377 -4.93 -1.89 9.51
C GLN A 377 -6.20 -2.01 8.67
N LEU A 378 -7.25 -1.34 9.15
CA LEU A 378 -8.55 -1.29 8.55
C LEU A 378 -8.37 -1.16 7.05
N SER A 379 -8.74 -2.19 6.32
CA SER A 379 -8.85 -2.10 4.86
C SER A 379 -9.72 -0.88 4.61
N LEU A 380 -9.36 -0.06 3.64
CA LEU A 380 -10.12 1.14 3.27
C LEU A 380 -11.61 0.85 2.94
N PHE A 381 -12.02 -0.41 3.00
CA PHE A 381 -13.32 -0.94 2.61
C PHE A 381 -14.08 -1.70 3.70
N GLU A 382 -13.49 -2.02 4.86
CA GLU A 382 -14.15 -2.78 5.92
C GLU A 382 -15.08 -1.96 6.82
N GLN A 383 -15.42 -0.75 6.45
CA GLN A 383 -16.32 0.10 7.22
C GLN A 383 -17.65 0.42 6.51
N THR A 384 -18.15 -0.48 5.69
CA THR A 384 -19.52 -0.38 5.18
C THR A 384 -20.24 -1.70 5.42
N GLY A 385 -20.69 -1.89 6.64
CA GLY A 385 -21.73 -2.79 7.07
C GLY A 385 -22.75 -1.99 7.86
#